data_cab0ac8ed17c4700ca0be2eda751b2a4
#
_entry.id   cab0ac8ed17c4700ca0be2eda751b2a4
#
_cell.length_a   1.000
_cell.length_b   1.000
_cell.length_c   1.000
_cell.angle_alpha   90.00
_cell.angle_beta   90.00
_cell.angle_gamma   90.00
#
_symmetry.space_group_name_H-M   'P 1'
#
loop_
_entity.id
_entity.type
_entity.pdbx_description
1 polymer ?
#
loop_
_entity_poly.entity_id
_entity_poly.type
_entity_poly.pdbx_seq_one_letter_code
_entity_poly.pdbx_strand_id
1 'polypeptide(L)'
;MYRHNKFGSLSRRSFLQASGSALAVTALLSSQTNAESVQTSPTAVPFSFESLVQNARQLASQTYTPPAQVGAPFTDLDYDDYRNIRFRERHALWAGPAARAVMHAYHPGWLFDSTVALFDVADGMAQPLRFSSDDFIYGDAALAKIPDGTELPGVAGFRINTPLNSEFQFDETLSFLGASYFRALGAGNRYGLSARGLAVNTAISEPEEFPRFSAFWLERPQPGQTQVTFYALLQSESVAGAYKFALTPGQTTVMDVSVELFFRSDVEQLGVAPLTSMYLF
;
A
#
# COMPACT_ATOMS: atom_id res chain seq x y z
N MET A 1 58.37 14.57 -44.95
CA MET A 1 59.73 14.24 -44.44
C MET A 1 59.58 13.30 -43.25
N TYR A 2 60.09 12.11 -43.43
CA TYR A 2 60.10 10.94 -42.57
C TYR A 2 60.62 11.16 -41.15
N ARG A 3 60.05 10.46 -40.10
CA ARG A 3 60.77 9.41 -39.37
C ARG A 3 59.83 8.57 -38.45
N HIS A 4 59.84 7.28 -38.73
CA HIS A 4 59.47 6.20 -37.85
C HIS A 4 60.30 6.19 -36.53
N ASN A 5 59.71 5.71 -35.44
CA ASN A 5 60.46 4.82 -34.55
C ASN A 5 59.56 3.81 -33.77
N LYS A 6 60.08 2.66 -33.67
CA LYS A 6 59.64 1.30 -33.52
C LYS A 6 59.23 0.94 -32.12
N PHE A 7 58.31 0.01 -32.11
CA PHE A 7 57.87 -0.83 -30.99
C PHE A 7 59.00 -1.67 -30.39
N GLY A 8 58.97 -1.83 -29.05
CA GLY A 8 59.69 -2.84 -28.31
C GLY A 8 58.70 -3.66 -27.45
N SER A 9 58.46 -4.88 -27.86
CA SER A 9 57.67 -5.89 -27.12
C SER A 9 58.47 -6.44 -25.95
N LEU A 10 57.92 -6.41 -24.73
CA LEU A 10 58.49 -7.15 -23.59
C LEU A 10 57.66 -8.39 -23.31
N SER A 11 58.36 -9.51 -23.39
CA SER A 11 57.91 -10.89 -23.24
C SER A 11 57.55 -11.25 -21.79
N ARG A 12 56.55 -12.13 -21.64
CA ARG A 12 56.01 -12.68 -20.38
C ARG A 12 56.93 -13.64 -19.62
N ARG A 13 58.26 -13.52 -19.71
CA ARG A 13 59.20 -14.52 -19.14
C ARG A 13 60.21 -13.98 -18.15
N SER A 14 60.06 -12.77 -17.61
CA SER A 14 61.05 -12.19 -16.67
C SER A 14 60.50 -11.85 -15.30
N PHE A 15 59.53 -12.64 -14.81
CA PHE A 15 58.98 -12.42 -13.45
C PHE A 15 59.01 -13.68 -12.59
N LEU A 16 60.19 -14.32 -12.56
CA LEU A 16 60.47 -15.35 -11.54
C LEU A 16 61.96 -15.35 -11.30
N GLN A 17 62.39 -14.76 -10.23
CA GLN A 17 63.54 -15.06 -9.36
C GLN A 17 64.06 -13.79 -8.68
N ALA A 18 63.75 -13.61 -7.45
CA ALA A 18 64.64 -13.17 -6.40
C ALA A 18 63.93 -13.30 -5.04
N SER A 19 64.34 -14.28 -4.31
CA SER A 19 64.02 -14.52 -2.90
C SER A 19 64.79 -13.54 -1.99
N GLY A 20 64.19 -13.15 -0.87
CA GLY A 20 64.89 -12.88 0.39
C GLY A 20 65.03 -11.46 0.80
N SER A 21 64.29 -11.07 1.80
CA SER A 21 64.72 -10.49 3.09
C SER A 21 63.57 -9.74 3.76
N ALA A 22 63.31 -10.12 4.99
CA ALA A 22 62.36 -9.53 5.88
C ALA A 22 62.63 -8.09 6.23
N LEU A 23 61.64 -7.24 6.14
CA LEU A 23 61.52 -5.98 6.90
C LEU A 23 60.06 -5.77 7.24
N ALA A 24 59.76 -5.81 8.54
CA ALA A 24 58.47 -5.47 9.10
C ALA A 24 58.17 -3.98 8.86
N VAL A 25 57.19 -3.72 8.02
CA VAL A 25 56.57 -2.39 7.93
C VAL A 25 55.13 -2.56 8.43
N THR A 26 54.86 -2.01 9.58
CA THR A 26 53.55 -1.84 10.18
C THR A 26 52.71 -0.97 9.24
N ALA A 27 51.97 -1.57 8.36
CA ALA A 27 50.92 -0.89 7.57
C ALA A 27 49.71 -0.75 8.46
N LEU A 28 49.40 0.48 8.88
CA LEU A 28 48.08 0.85 9.38
C LEU A 28 47.06 0.65 8.26
N LEU A 29 46.41 -0.50 8.29
CA LEU A 29 45.19 -0.74 7.54
C LEU A 29 44.10 0.09 8.18
N SER A 30 43.84 1.27 7.60
CA SER A 30 42.57 1.97 7.77
C SER A 30 41.49 1.04 7.20
N SER A 31 40.87 0.27 8.08
CA SER A 31 39.62 -0.41 7.80
C SER A 31 38.58 0.68 7.52
N GLN A 32 38.33 0.97 6.25
CA GLN A 32 37.08 1.56 5.86
C GLN A 32 36.01 0.53 6.18
N THR A 33 35.40 0.64 7.34
CA THR A 33 34.13 0.02 7.62
C THR A 33 33.13 0.71 6.65
N ASN A 34 32.87 0.04 5.53
CA ASN A 34 31.62 0.27 4.83
C ASN A 34 30.52 0.00 5.86
N ALA A 35 29.97 1.06 6.42
CA ALA A 35 28.68 1.00 7.05
C ALA A 35 27.70 0.64 5.92
N GLU A 36 27.53 -0.65 5.66
CA GLU A 36 26.28 -1.14 5.07
C GLU A 36 25.18 -0.55 5.94
N SER A 37 24.46 0.40 5.38
CA SER A 37 23.18 0.81 5.94
C SER A 37 22.33 -0.45 5.99
N VAL A 38 22.25 -1.05 7.16
CA VAL A 38 21.28 -2.10 7.46
C VAL A 38 19.93 -1.42 7.30
N GLN A 39 19.36 -1.51 6.09
CA GLN A 39 17.94 -1.29 5.89
C GLN A 39 17.25 -2.42 6.67
N THR A 40 16.94 -2.14 7.93
CA THR A 40 16.09 -3.02 8.72
C THR A 40 14.74 -3.05 8.01
N SER A 41 14.50 -4.13 7.28
CA SER A 41 13.16 -4.43 6.80
C SER A 41 12.22 -4.31 7.98
N PRO A 42 11.09 -3.62 7.86
CA PRO A 42 10.16 -3.45 8.98
C PRO A 42 9.78 -4.84 9.49
N THR A 43 10.03 -5.07 10.78
CA THR A 43 9.83 -6.38 11.39
C THR A 43 8.34 -6.68 11.44
N ALA A 44 7.96 -7.88 11.00
CA ALA A 44 6.59 -8.37 11.15
C ALA A 44 6.22 -8.44 12.65
N VAL A 45 4.99 -8.05 12.96
CA VAL A 45 4.46 -8.04 14.33
C VAL A 45 3.25 -8.97 14.47
N PRO A 46 3.02 -9.60 15.63
CA PRO A 46 1.80 -10.39 15.84
C PRO A 46 0.54 -9.55 15.61
N PHE A 47 -0.43 -10.13 14.92
CA PHE A 47 -1.71 -9.51 14.60
C PHE A 47 -2.88 -10.46 14.84
N SER A 48 -3.95 -9.92 15.40
CA SER A 48 -5.27 -10.56 15.51
C SER A 48 -6.37 -9.48 15.47
N PHE A 49 -7.59 -9.88 15.16
CA PHE A 49 -8.72 -8.95 15.22
C PHE A 49 -8.93 -8.42 16.64
N GLU A 50 -8.75 -9.27 17.65
CA GLU A 50 -8.84 -8.85 19.06
C GLU A 50 -7.80 -7.76 19.39
N SER A 51 -6.57 -7.89 18.92
CA SER A 51 -5.54 -6.85 19.13
C SER A 51 -5.92 -5.53 18.44
N LEU A 52 -6.57 -5.59 17.27
CA LEU A 52 -7.08 -4.41 16.56
C LEU A 52 -8.24 -3.76 17.34
N VAL A 53 -9.14 -4.57 17.89
CA VAL A 53 -10.24 -4.09 18.77
C VAL A 53 -9.70 -3.33 19.99
N GLN A 54 -8.69 -3.91 20.66
CA GLN A 54 -8.07 -3.24 21.82
C GLN A 54 -7.36 -1.94 21.41
N ASN A 55 -6.69 -1.93 20.24
CA ASN A 55 -6.09 -0.71 19.69
C ASN A 55 -7.15 0.36 19.41
N ALA A 56 -8.26 0.02 18.75
CA ALA A 56 -9.35 0.95 18.48
C ALA A 56 -9.96 1.52 19.79
N ARG A 57 -10.15 0.67 20.80
CA ARG A 57 -10.62 1.10 22.14
C ARG A 57 -9.64 2.06 22.79
N GLN A 58 -8.35 1.78 22.74
CA GLN A 58 -7.32 2.66 23.29
C GLN A 58 -7.30 4.00 22.56
N LEU A 59 -7.37 4.00 21.23
CA LEU A 59 -7.41 5.23 20.42
C LEU A 59 -8.66 6.07 20.73
N ALA A 60 -9.79 5.45 21.02
CA ALA A 60 -11.01 6.17 21.41
C ALA A 60 -10.87 6.92 22.75
N SER A 61 -9.96 6.50 23.62
CA SER A 61 -9.65 7.22 24.88
C SER A 61 -8.68 8.40 24.70
N GLN A 62 -8.17 8.61 23.48
CA GLN A 62 -7.22 9.67 23.14
C GLN A 62 -7.87 10.72 22.26
N THR A 63 -7.32 11.93 22.26
CA THR A 63 -7.71 12.98 21.31
C THR A 63 -7.41 12.52 19.89
N TYR A 64 -8.37 12.73 18.98
CA TYR A 64 -8.18 12.43 17.57
C TYR A 64 -7.08 13.31 16.96
N THR A 65 -6.19 12.70 16.22
CA THR A 65 -5.19 13.39 15.42
C THR A 65 -5.49 13.14 13.95
N PRO A 66 -5.81 14.17 13.15
CA PRO A 66 -5.99 14.03 11.73
C PRO A 66 -4.73 13.43 11.07
N PRO A 67 -4.88 12.68 9.97
CA PRO A 67 -3.74 12.14 9.25
C PRO A 67 -2.87 13.26 8.67
N ALA A 68 -1.57 13.00 8.60
CA ALA A 68 -0.69 13.87 7.86
C ALA A 68 -1.06 13.86 6.37
N GLN A 69 -1.05 15.03 5.75
CA GLN A 69 -1.21 15.15 4.31
C GLN A 69 0.13 14.88 3.61
N VAL A 70 0.07 14.34 2.39
CA VAL A 70 1.26 14.18 1.55
C VAL A 70 1.73 15.57 1.08
N GLY A 71 3.04 15.71 0.95
CA GLY A 71 3.66 16.92 0.40
C GLY A 71 4.01 16.77 -1.07
N ALA A 72 4.70 17.77 -1.62
CA ALA A 72 5.32 17.66 -2.94
C ALA A 72 6.29 16.46 -2.99
N PRO A 73 6.41 15.76 -4.13
CA PRO A 73 5.81 16.11 -5.42
C PRO A 73 4.36 15.61 -5.64
N PHE A 74 3.77 14.89 -4.68
CA PHE A 74 2.46 14.24 -4.85
C PHE A 74 1.31 15.25 -4.96
N THR A 75 1.40 16.38 -4.24
CA THR A 75 0.42 17.48 -4.32
C THR A 75 0.49 18.26 -5.64
N ASP A 76 1.57 18.10 -6.41
CA ASP A 76 1.75 18.79 -7.68
C ASP A 76 1.07 18.07 -8.87
N LEU A 77 0.51 16.87 -8.61
CA LEU A 77 -0.25 16.11 -9.60
C LEU A 77 -1.61 16.75 -9.83
N ASP A 78 -1.96 16.97 -11.08
CA ASP A 78 -3.30 17.35 -11.49
C ASP A 78 -4.16 16.13 -11.87
N TYR A 79 -5.39 16.37 -12.30
CA TYR A 79 -6.30 15.30 -12.70
C TYR A 79 -5.78 14.46 -13.88
N ASP A 80 -5.20 15.13 -14.89
CA ASP A 80 -4.72 14.45 -16.10
C ASP A 80 -3.48 13.61 -15.80
N ASP A 81 -2.63 14.04 -14.91
CA ASP A 81 -1.52 13.25 -14.37
C ASP A 81 -2.06 12.01 -13.63
N TYR A 82 -2.92 12.26 -12.64
CA TYR A 82 -3.38 11.23 -11.72
C TYR A 82 -4.15 10.11 -12.41
N ARG A 83 -5.05 10.42 -13.32
CA ARG A 83 -5.86 9.43 -14.05
C ARG A 83 -5.03 8.47 -14.90
N ASN A 84 -3.81 8.84 -15.26
CA ASN A 84 -2.89 8.04 -16.07
C ASN A 84 -1.91 7.22 -15.22
N ILE A 85 -1.90 7.40 -13.90
CA ILE A 85 -1.09 6.59 -12.99
C ILE A 85 -1.78 5.24 -12.79
N ARG A 86 -1.03 4.15 -12.99
CA ARG A 86 -1.54 2.78 -12.84
C ARG A 86 -0.54 1.94 -12.04
N PHE A 87 -1.06 1.09 -11.17
CA PHE A 87 -0.23 0.10 -10.48
C PHE A 87 0.32 -0.92 -11.48
N ARG A 88 1.57 -1.32 -11.32
CA ARG A 88 2.20 -2.35 -12.18
C ARG A 88 1.68 -3.73 -11.82
N GLU A 89 1.01 -4.41 -12.73
CA GLU A 89 0.43 -5.73 -12.50
C GLU A 89 1.46 -6.77 -12.03
N ARG A 90 2.70 -6.69 -12.53
CA ARG A 90 3.78 -7.59 -12.11
C ARG A 90 4.21 -7.40 -10.64
N HIS A 91 3.86 -6.29 -10.00
CA HIS A 91 4.12 -5.98 -8.61
C HIS A 91 2.88 -6.26 -7.71
N ALA A 92 1.82 -6.85 -8.30
CA ALA A 92 0.62 -7.17 -7.54
C ALA A 92 0.95 -8.08 -6.35
N LEU A 93 0.45 -7.70 -5.18
CA LEU A 93 0.56 -8.54 -3.99
C LEU A 93 -0.21 -9.85 -4.20
N TRP A 94 0.32 -10.96 -3.71
CA TRP A 94 -0.23 -12.32 -3.80
C TRP A 94 -0.23 -12.93 -5.20
N ALA A 95 0.40 -12.30 -6.19
CA ALA A 95 0.48 -12.86 -7.53
C ALA A 95 1.21 -14.23 -7.54
N GLY A 96 0.66 -15.19 -8.28
CA GLY A 96 1.24 -16.53 -8.40
C GLY A 96 0.35 -17.47 -9.22
N PRO A 97 0.84 -18.68 -9.57
CA PRO A 97 0.12 -19.61 -10.44
C PRO A 97 -1.24 -20.07 -9.90
N ALA A 98 -1.39 -20.12 -8.57
CA ALA A 98 -2.64 -20.54 -7.90
C ALA A 98 -3.39 -19.35 -7.28
N ALA A 99 -3.02 -18.11 -7.62
CA ALA A 99 -3.69 -16.93 -7.09
C ALA A 99 -5.15 -16.87 -7.56
N ARG A 100 -6.04 -16.57 -6.62
CA ARG A 100 -7.46 -16.28 -6.87
C ARG A 100 -7.82 -14.85 -6.49
N ALA A 101 -6.87 -14.11 -5.92
CA ALA A 101 -6.98 -12.69 -5.64
C ALA A 101 -5.59 -12.07 -5.75
N VAL A 102 -5.53 -10.84 -6.25
CA VAL A 102 -4.34 -10.00 -6.23
C VAL A 102 -4.70 -8.60 -5.75
N MET A 103 -3.79 -7.94 -5.06
CA MET A 103 -4.01 -6.57 -4.59
C MET A 103 -3.14 -5.59 -5.38
N HIS A 104 -3.75 -4.48 -5.77
CA HIS A 104 -3.10 -3.32 -6.34
C HIS A 104 -3.32 -2.11 -5.43
N ALA A 105 -2.29 -1.30 -5.24
CA ALA A 105 -2.41 -0.06 -4.48
C ALA A 105 -2.84 1.11 -5.37
N TYR A 106 -3.48 2.13 -4.76
CA TYR A 106 -3.76 3.42 -5.38
C TYR A 106 -2.71 4.44 -4.98
N HIS A 107 -2.19 5.15 -5.96
CA HIS A 107 -1.19 6.20 -5.77
C HIS A 107 -1.77 7.36 -4.94
N PRO A 108 -1.02 7.95 -3.99
CA PRO A 108 -1.44 9.19 -3.34
C PRO A 108 -1.23 10.41 -4.23
N GLY A 109 -1.97 11.47 -4.01
CA GLY A 109 -1.82 12.74 -4.72
C GLY A 109 -3.12 13.25 -5.33
N TRP A 110 -3.10 14.41 -5.97
CA TRP A 110 -4.28 15.11 -6.45
C TRP A 110 -5.28 15.36 -5.30
N LEU A 111 -6.49 14.78 -5.33
CA LEU A 111 -7.48 14.85 -4.25
C LEU A 111 -7.25 13.83 -3.12
N PHE A 112 -6.32 12.89 -3.31
CA PHE A 112 -6.02 11.84 -2.33
C PHE A 112 -4.74 12.20 -1.59
N ASP A 113 -4.81 13.28 -0.82
CA ASP A 113 -3.70 13.87 -0.08
C ASP A 113 -3.38 13.19 1.26
N SER A 114 -4.21 12.25 1.67
CA SER A 114 -4.03 11.48 2.90
C SER A 114 -3.87 10.01 2.60
N THR A 115 -2.86 9.39 3.19
CA THR A 115 -2.54 7.98 2.95
C THR A 115 -3.17 7.04 3.97
N VAL A 116 -3.19 5.76 3.62
CA VAL A 116 -3.51 4.64 4.51
C VAL A 116 -2.28 3.74 4.63
N ALA A 117 -2.10 3.13 5.81
CA ALA A 117 -1.10 2.10 6.01
C ALA A 117 -1.67 0.74 5.58
N LEU A 118 -0.88 -0.04 4.83
CA LEU A 118 -1.24 -1.40 4.44
C LEU A 118 -0.26 -2.41 5.07
N PHE A 119 -0.81 -3.53 5.51
CA PHE A 119 -0.06 -4.64 6.08
C PHE A 119 -0.47 -5.95 5.39
N ASP A 120 0.50 -6.77 5.01
CA ASP A 120 0.27 -8.15 4.60
C ASP A 120 0.29 -9.06 5.83
N VAL A 121 -0.75 -9.85 6.01
CA VAL A 121 -0.88 -10.75 7.17
C VAL A 121 -0.73 -12.19 6.69
N ALA A 122 0.25 -12.88 7.24
CA ALA A 122 0.47 -14.30 7.02
C ALA A 122 0.79 -14.97 8.36
N ASP A 123 0.15 -16.11 8.64
CA ASP A 123 0.36 -16.91 9.85
C ASP A 123 0.26 -16.09 11.15
N GLY A 124 -0.69 -15.15 11.20
CA GLY A 124 -0.92 -14.27 12.35
C GLY A 124 0.14 -13.18 12.54
N MET A 125 1.00 -12.96 11.56
CA MET A 125 2.03 -11.91 11.58
C MET A 125 1.72 -10.85 10.51
N ALA A 126 1.66 -9.59 10.91
CA ALA A 126 1.46 -8.44 10.04
C ALA A 126 2.79 -7.82 9.65
N GLN A 127 3.06 -7.73 8.36
CA GLN A 127 4.24 -7.06 7.80
C GLN A 127 3.81 -5.78 7.10
N PRO A 128 4.37 -4.61 7.45
CA PRO A 128 4.08 -3.36 6.76
C PRO A 128 4.47 -3.44 5.28
N LEU A 129 3.57 -3.00 4.41
CA LEU A 129 3.84 -2.85 2.98
C LEU A 129 4.40 -1.45 2.71
N ARG A 130 5.47 -1.38 1.93
CA ARG A 130 6.06 -0.13 1.45
C ARG A 130 5.95 -0.08 -0.06
N PHE A 131 5.77 1.11 -0.57
CA PHE A 131 5.60 1.36 -2.00
C PHE A 131 6.53 2.48 -2.44
N SER A 132 6.94 2.41 -3.70
CA SER A 132 7.71 3.44 -4.37
C SER A 132 7.11 3.78 -5.72
N SER A 133 7.63 4.79 -6.38
CA SER A 133 7.25 5.12 -7.74
C SER A 133 7.47 3.95 -8.72
N ASP A 134 8.41 3.03 -8.41
CA ASP A 134 8.67 1.86 -9.23
C ASP A 134 7.51 0.86 -9.27
N ASP A 135 6.58 0.95 -8.32
CA ASP A 135 5.37 0.12 -8.28
C ASP A 135 4.26 0.62 -9.22
N PHE A 136 4.48 1.79 -9.85
CA PHE A 136 3.48 2.43 -10.69
C PHE A 136 4.00 2.69 -12.11
N ILE A 137 3.06 2.86 -13.02
CA ILE A 137 3.29 3.34 -14.39
C ILE A 137 2.73 4.76 -14.44
N TYR A 138 3.53 5.70 -14.90
CA TYR A 138 3.18 7.11 -15.03
C TYR A 138 3.06 7.49 -16.49
N GLY A 139 2.19 8.45 -16.80
CA GLY A 139 2.27 9.21 -18.05
C GLY A 139 3.47 10.18 -18.02
N ASP A 140 3.92 10.63 -19.19
CA ASP A 140 5.15 11.44 -19.33
C ASP A 140 5.16 12.69 -18.44
N ALA A 141 4.03 13.40 -18.32
CA ALA A 141 3.92 14.60 -17.51
C ALA A 141 4.06 14.32 -15.99
N ALA A 142 3.44 13.24 -15.51
CA ALA A 142 3.53 12.82 -14.12
C ALA A 142 4.92 12.27 -13.78
N LEU A 143 5.56 11.55 -14.72
CA LEU A 143 6.93 11.05 -14.56
C LEU A 143 7.95 12.18 -14.38
N ALA A 144 7.74 13.32 -15.05
CA ALA A 144 8.58 14.49 -14.86
C ALA A 144 8.48 15.11 -13.46
N LYS A 145 7.37 14.88 -12.75
CA LYS A 145 7.12 15.37 -11.39
C LYS A 145 7.60 14.39 -10.32
N ILE A 146 7.46 13.08 -10.57
CA ILE A 146 7.79 12.01 -9.60
C ILE A 146 8.91 11.15 -10.18
N PRO A 147 10.17 11.36 -9.76
CA PRO A 147 11.31 10.57 -10.22
C PRO A 147 11.19 9.08 -9.85
N ASP A 148 11.83 8.23 -10.66
CA ASP A 148 11.97 6.80 -10.39
C ASP A 148 12.63 6.57 -9.02
N GLY A 149 12.19 5.52 -8.31
CA GLY A 149 12.69 5.15 -6.98
C GLY A 149 12.23 6.08 -5.85
N THR A 150 11.31 7.05 -6.11
CA THR A 150 10.75 7.88 -5.05
C THR A 150 9.93 7.02 -4.08
N GLU A 151 10.32 6.99 -2.81
CA GLU A 151 9.54 6.29 -1.77
C GLU A 151 8.22 7.03 -1.53
N LEU A 152 7.10 6.29 -1.53
CA LEU A 152 5.79 6.86 -1.24
C LEU A 152 5.57 6.94 0.28
N PRO A 153 4.98 8.01 0.80
CA PRO A 153 4.67 8.14 2.24
C PRO A 153 3.56 7.17 2.71
N GLY A 154 2.99 6.43 1.80
CA GLY A 154 1.88 5.49 1.91
C GLY A 154 1.09 5.46 0.61
N VAL A 155 -0.08 4.89 0.62
CA VAL A 155 -0.96 4.78 -0.55
C VAL A 155 -2.33 5.39 -0.25
N ALA A 156 -3.07 5.82 -1.28
CA ALA A 156 -4.41 6.41 -1.10
C ALA A 156 -5.49 5.37 -0.75
N GLY A 157 -5.21 4.11 -1.03
CA GLY A 157 -6.11 2.99 -0.85
C GLY A 157 -5.64 1.79 -1.65
N PHE A 158 -6.53 0.82 -1.86
CA PHE A 158 -6.21 -0.39 -2.60
C PHE A 158 -7.45 -0.96 -3.30
N ARG A 159 -7.20 -1.85 -4.25
CA ARG A 159 -8.23 -2.70 -4.86
C ARG A 159 -7.82 -4.16 -4.81
N ILE A 160 -8.80 -5.03 -4.73
CA ILE A 160 -8.64 -6.46 -4.88
C ILE A 160 -9.24 -6.84 -6.21
N ASN A 161 -8.45 -7.51 -7.02
CA ASN A 161 -8.86 -8.06 -8.30
C ASN A 161 -8.96 -9.58 -8.18
N THR A 162 -10.02 -10.15 -8.76
CA THR A 162 -10.25 -11.60 -8.79
C THR A 162 -10.66 -12.04 -10.20
N PRO A 163 -10.58 -13.33 -10.55
CA PRO A 163 -11.11 -13.85 -11.81
C PRO A 163 -12.64 -13.85 -11.79
N LEU A 164 -13.27 -12.65 -11.82
CA LEU A 164 -14.71 -12.46 -11.60
C LEU A 164 -15.54 -12.77 -12.84
N ASN A 165 -15.13 -12.27 -14.02
CA ASN A 165 -15.84 -12.46 -15.27
C ASN A 165 -15.19 -13.50 -16.20
N SER A 166 -13.93 -13.84 -15.96
CA SER A 166 -13.15 -14.79 -16.73
C SER A 166 -12.12 -15.46 -15.82
N GLU A 167 -11.88 -16.75 -16.00
CA GLU A 167 -10.86 -17.49 -15.23
C GLU A 167 -9.43 -17.01 -15.53
N PHE A 168 -9.23 -16.31 -16.63
CA PHE A 168 -7.91 -15.88 -17.12
C PHE A 168 -7.63 -14.40 -16.90
N GLN A 169 -8.61 -13.63 -16.43
CA GLN A 169 -8.47 -12.18 -16.23
C GLN A 169 -8.90 -11.79 -14.82
N PHE A 170 -8.05 -11.02 -14.17
CA PHE A 170 -8.36 -10.46 -12.86
C PHE A 170 -9.07 -9.12 -13.03
N ASP A 171 -10.35 -9.09 -12.69
CA ASP A 171 -11.19 -7.89 -12.70
C ASP A 171 -11.22 -7.22 -11.33
N GLU A 172 -11.35 -5.90 -11.28
CA GLU A 172 -11.58 -5.19 -10.03
C GLU A 172 -12.88 -5.68 -9.39
N THR A 173 -12.74 -6.35 -8.24
CA THR A 173 -13.88 -6.88 -7.47
C THR A 173 -14.20 -6.00 -6.28
N LEU A 174 -13.18 -5.39 -5.68
CA LEU A 174 -13.30 -4.53 -4.52
C LEU A 174 -12.36 -3.34 -4.65
N SER A 175 -12.83 -2.16 -4.20
CA SER A 175 -12.03 -0.93 -4.16
C SER A 175 -12.30 -0.18 -2.87
N PHE A 176 -11.24 0.23 -2.15
CA PHE A 176 -11.24 1.18 -1.05
C PHE A 176 -10.43 2.39 -1.47
N LEU A 177 -11.06 3.56 -1.58
CA LEU A 177 -10.38 4.80 -1.95
C LEU A 177 -11.11 6.00 -1.36
N GLY A 178 -10.37 6.82 -0.60
CA GLY A 178 -10.88 8.01 0.06
C GLY A 178 -11.76 7.72 1.29
N ALA A 179 -11.58 8.47 2.36
CA ALA A 179 -12.30 8.37 3.63
C ALA A 179 -12.61 6.91 4.04
N SER A 180 -13.89 6.55 4.16
CA SER A 180 -14.32 5.17 4.41
C SER A 180 -15.17 4.58 3.29
N TYR A 181 -15.04 5.10 2.08
CA TYR A 181 -15.78 4.61 0.92
C TYR A 181 -15.19 3.31 0.38
N PHE A 182 -16.07 2.40 0.03
CA PHE A 182 -15.70 1.17 -0.67
C PHE A 182 -16.81 0.70 -1.63
N ARG A 183 -16.42 -0.11 -2.60
CA ARG A 183 -17.30 -0.65 -3.61
C ARG A 183 -16.90 -2.08 -3.92
N ALA A 184 -17.87 -2.98 -3.98
CA ALA A 184 -17.69 -4.35 -4.48
C ALA A 184 -18.57 -4.59 -5.70
N LEU A 185 -18.08 -5.40 -6.65
CA LEU A 185 -18.75 -5.73 -7.91
C LEU A 185 -18.98 -7.23 -8.01
N GLY A 186 -20.16 -7.64 -8.45
CA GLY A 186 -20.47 -9.00 -8.88
C GLY A 186 -20.15 -9.23 -10.36
N ALA A 187 -20.15 -10.47 -10.80
CA ALA A 187 -19.89 -10.83 -12.19
C ALA A 187 -20.89 -10.15 -13.14
N GLY A 188 -20.41 -9.54 -14.21
CA GLY A 188 -21.20 -8.81 -15.19
C GLY A 188 -21.70 -7.44 -14.73
N ASN A 189 -21.42 -7.03 -13.48
CA ASN A 189 -21.88 -5.74 -13.00
C ASN A 189 -20.99 -4.61 -13.53
N ARG A 190 -21.63 -3.45 -13.72
CA ARG A 190 -20.95 -2.17 -13.96
C ARG A 190 -20.83 -1.38 -12.68
N TYR A 191 -20.01 -0.32 -12.68
CA TYR A 191 -19.92 0.59 -11.55
C TYR A 191 -21.29 1.18 -11.17
N GLY A 192 -21.56 1.23 -9.87
CA GLY A 192 -22.81 1.72 -9.32
C GLY A 192 -22.64 2.18 -7.88
N LEU A 193 -23.36 1.56 -6.98
CA LEU A 193 -23.37 1.89 -5.56
C LEU A 193 -21.99 1.72 -4.92
N SER A 194 -21.70 2.62 -3.99
CA SER A 194 -20.62 2.47 -3.00
C SER A 194 -21.23 2.45 -1.60
N ALA A 195 -20.53 1.87 -0.65
CA ALA A 195 -20.85 1.95 0.75
C ALA A 195 -19.83 2.82 1.49
N ARG A 196 -20.19 3.32 2.67
CA ARG A 196 -19.26 3.88 3.64
C ARG A 196 -19.08 2.90 4.79
N GLY A 197 -17.90 2.92 5.42
CA GLY A 197 -17.72 2.19 6.68
C GLY A 197 -18.65 2.69 7.77
N LEU A 198 -18.81 4.02 7.88
CA LEU A 198 -19.66 4.66 8.85
C LEU A 198 -20.09 6.05 8.36
N ALA A 199 -21.29 6.49 8.74
CA ALA A 199 -21.74 7.87 8.55
C ALA A 199 -22.08 8.48 9.91
N VAL A 200 -21.65 9.72 10.13
CA VAL A 200 -21.86 10.46 11.36
C VAL A 200 -22.50 11.81 11.02
N ASN A 201 -23.66 12.09 11.59
CA ASN A 201 -24.41 13.32 11.42
C ASN A 201 -24.73 13.66 9.95
N THR A 202 -25.02 12.64 9.13
CA THR A 202 -25.32 12.83 7.69
C THR A 202 -26.74 13.39 7.53
N ALA A 203 -26.87 14.49 6.74
CA ALA A 203 -28.13 15.11 6.36
C ALA A 203 -28.99 15.64 7.56
N ILE A 204 -28.35 16.07 8.63
CA ILE A 204 -28.97 16.82 9.73
C ILE A 204 -28.40 18.25 9.79
N SER A 205 -28.83 19.05 10.80
CA SER A 205 -28.36 20.43 10.99
C SER A 205 -26.90 20.53 11.46
N GLU A 206 -26.44 19.50 12.16
CA GLU A 206 -25.06 19.41 12.64
C GLU A 206 -24.08 19.15 11.49
N PRO A 207 -22.81 19.59 11.57
CA PRO A 207 -21.81 19.30 10.58
C PRO A 207 -21.62 17.80 10.40
N GLU A 208 -21.62 17.34 9.13
CA GLU A 208 -21.32 15.95 8.81
C GLU A 208 -19.84 15.66 9.12
N GLU A 209 -19.61 14.57 9.84
CA GLU A 209 -18.27 14.04 10.10
C GLU A 209 -17.97 12.88 9.13
N PHE A 210 -16.74 12.83 8.62
CA PHE A 210 -16.30 11.82 7.65
C PHE A 210 -15.28 10.87 8.28
N PRO A 211 -15.73 9.81 8.99
CA PRO A 211 -14.82 8.77 9.46
C PRO A 211 -14.04 8.17 8.31
N ARG A 212 -12.76 7.86 8.55
CA ARG A 212 -11.88 7.31 7.53
C ARG A 212 -11.18 6.04 8.01
N PHE A 213 -10.90 5.15 7.09
CA PHE A 213 -9.96 4.07 7.34
C PHE A 213 -8.53 4.60 7.30
N SER A 214 -7.77 4.36 8.36
CA SER A 214 -6.38 4.82 8.50
C SER A 214 -5.36 3.72 8.22
N ALA A 215 -5.75 2.46 8.40
CA ALA A 215 -4.90 1.30 8.18
C ALA A 215 -5.72 0.07 7.81
N PHE A 216 -5.10 -0.83 7.02
CA PHE A 216 -5.68 -2.11 6.64
C PHE A 216 -4.67 -3.24 6.84
N TRP A 217 -5.16 -4.40 7.31
CA TRP A 217 -4.42 -5.65 7.44
C TRP A 217 -5.05 -6.65 6.49
N LEU A 218 -4.33 -7.02 5.45
CA LEU A 218 -4.80 -7.85 4.36
C LEU A 218 -4.31 -9.28 4.59
N GLU A 219 -5.22 -10.20 4.91
CA GLU A 219 -4.87 -11.59 5.15
C GLU A 219 -4.53 -12.26 3.83
N ARG A 220 -3.33 -12.86 3.76
CA ARG A 220 -2.86 -13.52 2.54
C ARG A 220 -3.72 -14.74 2.23
N PRO A 221 -4.45 -14.77 1.10
CA PRO A 221 -5.26 -15.92 0.75
C PRO A 221 -4.41 -17.19 0.58
N GLN A 222 -4.91 -18.32 1.05
CA GLN A 222 -4.28 -19.60 0.78
C GLN A 222 -4.42 -19.98 -0.71
N PRO A 223 -3.50 -20.77 -1.28
CA PRO A 223 -3.59 -21.22 -2.66
C PRO A 223 -4.98 -21.81 -2.99
N GLY A 224 -5.63 -21.26 -4.02
CA GLY A 224 -6.98 -21.66 -4.44
C GLY A 224 -8.14 -21.09 -3.62
N GLN A 225 -7.88 -20.38 -2.54
CA GLN A 225 -8.91 -19.71 -1.75
C GLN A 225 -9.51 -18.54 -2.55
N THR A 226 -10.84 -18.48 -2.60
CA THR A 226 -11.59 -17.41 -3.30
C THR A 226 -12.02 -16.29 -2.37
N GLN A 227 -12.32 -16.61 -1.10
CA GLN A 227 -12.67 -15.59 -0.12
C GLN A 227 -11.42 -14.82 0.34
N VAL A 228 -11.54 -13.51 0.45
CA VAL A 228 -10.46 -12.62 0.95
C VAL A 228 -10.93 -11.99 2.25
N THR A 229 -10.17 -12.23 3.32
CA THR A 229 -10.37 -11.61 4.62
C THR A 229 -9.41 -10.44 4.80
N PHE A 230 -9.89 -9.35 5.36
CA PHE A 230 -9.04 -8.22 5.73
C PHE A 230 -9.68 -7.43 6.86
N TYR A 231 -8.87 -6.59 7.48
CA TYR A 231 -9.28 -5.81 8.64
C TYR A 231 -8.94 -4.34 8.41
N ALA A 232 -9.65 -3.44 9.09
CA ALA A 232 -9.39 -2.01 8.99
C ALA A 232 -9.58 -1.31 10.33
N LEU A 233 -8.78 -0.27 10.53
CA LEU A 233 -8.92 0.68 11.61
C LEU A 233 -9.60 1.94 11.08
N LEU A 234 -10.78 2.25 11.59
CA LEU A 234 -11.50 3.47 11.28
C LEU A 234 -11.27 4.49 12.39
N GLN A 235 -11.12 5.76 12.03
CA GLN A 235 -10.93 6.85 12.95
C GLN A 235 -11.62 8.14 12.48
N SER A 236 -12.13 8.91 13.43
CA SER A 236 -12.61 10.28 13.25
C SER A 236 -12.64 11.02 14.60
N GLU A 237 -13.13 12.24 14.62
CA GLU A 237 -13.18 13.06 15.83
C GLU A 237 -14.02 12.40 16.94
N SER A 238 -15.18 11.84 16.59
CA SER A 238 -16.12 11.26 17.55
C SER A 238 -15.99 9.76 17.75
N VAL A 239 -15.30 9.01 16.86
CA VAL A 239 -15.31 7.55 16.90
C VAL A 239 -14.00 6.90 16.43
N ALA A 240 -13.65 5.76 17.02
CA ALA A 240 -12.70 4.80 16.50
C ALA A 240 -13.39 3.44 16.31
N GLY A 241 -12.96 2.64 15.31
CA GLY A 241 -13.59 1.35 15.04
C GLY A 241 -12.63 0.32 14.49
N ALA A 242 -12.81 -0.93 14.90
CA ALA A 242 -12.15 -2.08 14.36
C ALA A 242 -13.12 -2.84 13.44
N TYR A 243 -12.73 -3.04 12.20
CA TYR A 243 -13.52 -3.70 11.16
C TYR A 243 -12.87 -5.00 10.75
N LYS A 244 -13.70 -6.01 10.48
CA LYS A 244 -13.34 -7.23 9.78
C LYS A 244 -14.26 -7.38 8.58
N PHE A 245 -13.66 -7.61 7.42
CA PHE A 245 -14.34 -7.83 6.16
C PHE A 245 -14.04 -9.25 5.66
N ALA A 246 -15.03 -9.92 5.12
CA ALA A 246 -14.87 -11.15 4.37
C ALA A 246 -15.55 -11.00 3.01
N LEU A 247 -14.74 -10.85 1.97
CA LEU A 247 -15.17 -10.70 0.57
C LEU A 247 -15.30 -12.08 -0.06
N THR A 248 -16.48 -12.40 -0.55
CA THR A 248 -16.74 -13.62 -1.33
C THR A 248 -17.15 -13.22 -2.75
N PRO A 249 -16.22 -13.24 -3.71
CA PRO A 249 -16.51 -12.93 -5.12
C PRO A 249 -17.47 -13.95 -5.74
N GLY A 250 -18.34 -13.48 -6.62
CA GLY A 250 -19.30 -14.37 -7.32
C GLY A 250 -20.21 -13.61 -8.29
N GLN A 251 -21.22 -14.31 -8.81
CA GLN A 251 -22.31 -13.68 -9.59
C GLN A 251 -22.91 -12.52 -8.80
N THR A 252 -23.18 -12.75 -7.52
CA THR A 252 -23.40 -11.74 -6.51
C THR A 252 -22.20 -11.77 -5.57
N THR A 253 -21.39 -10.73 -5.59
CA THR A 253 -20.29 -10.60 -4.63
C THR A 253 -20.87 -10.19 -3.29
N VAL A 254 -20.50 -10.96 -2.25
CA VAL A 254 -20.94 -10.71 -0.88
C VAL A 254 -19.79 -10.18 -0.04
N MET A 255 -20.07 -9.19 0.77
CA MET A 255 -19.15 -8.68 1.77
C MET A 255 -19.78 -8.77 3.15
N ASP A 256 -19.32 -9.71 3.97
CA ASP A 256 -19.66 -9.77 5.37
C ASP A 256 -18.79 -8.80 6.15
N VAL A 257 -19.41 -7.97 7.00
CA VAL A 257 -18.73 -6.94 7.78
C VAL A 257 -19.08 -7.11 9.26
N SER A 258 -18.04 -7.27 10.07
CA SER A 258 -18.14 -7.19 11.53
C SER A 258 -17.41 -5.94 12.01
N VAL A 259 -18.02 -5.22 12.98
CA VAL A 259 -17.44 -3.98 13.47
C VAL A 259 -17.62 -3.84 14.97
N GLU A 260 -16.59 -3.31 15.63
CA GLU A 260 -16.66 -2.82 17.00
C GLU A 260 -16.31 -1.34 17.02
N LEU A 261 -17.23 -0.51 17.52
CA LEU A 261 -17.12 0.94 17.56
C LEU A 261 -16.90 1.42 19.01
N PHE A 262 -16.04 2.40 19.15
CA PHE A 262 -15.71 3.06 20.42
C PHE A 262 -15.82 4.56 20.24
N PHE A 263 -16.73 5.20 20.99
CA PHE A 263 -17.01 6.60 20.85
C PHE A 263 -16.11 7.44 21.75
N ARG A 264 -15.61 8.56 21.22
CA ARG A 264 -14.87 9.60 21.95
C ARG A 264 -15.82 10.64 22.55
N SER A 265 -16.95 10.86 21.88
CA SER A 265 -17.99 11.80 22.27
C SER A 265 -19.36 11.31 21.81
N ASP A 266 -20.40 11.97 22.27
CA ASP A 266 -21.77 11.70 21.82
C ASP A 266 -21.92 11.99 20.32
N VAL A 267 -22.72 11.18 19.64
CA VAL A 267 -23.07 11.30 18.22
C VAL A 267 -24.59 11.40 18.13
N GLU A 268 -25.10 12.44 17.47
CA GLU A 268 -26.54 12.62 17.34
C GLU A 268 -27.17 11.61 16.39
N GLN A 269 -26.54 11.38 15.25
CA GLN A 269 -27.00 10.41 14.24
C GLN A 269 -25.89 9.53 13.74
N LEU A 270 -26.08 8.23 13.87
CA LEU A 270 -25.15 7.21 13.38
C LEU A 270 -25.78 6.42 12.24
N GLY A 271 -25.13 6.44 11.07
CA GLY A 271 -25.48 5.60 9.92
C GLY A 271 -24.55 4.40 9.79
N VAL A 272 -25.12 3.20 9.90
CA VAL A 272 -24.37 1.94 9.77
C VAL A 272 -24.47 1.45 8.33
N ALA A 273 -23.32 1.21 7.68
CA ALA A 273 -23.21 0.76 6.29
C ALA A 273 -24.07 1.57 5.29
N PRO A 274 -24.03 2.91 5.29
CA PRO A 274 -24.85 3.71 4.40
C PRO A 274 -24.39 3.54 2.97
N LEU A 275 -25.34 3.46 2.06
CA LEU A 275 -25.08 3.41 0.62
C LEU A 275 -25.01 4.82 0.06
N THR A 276 -24.19 4.99 -0.98
CA THR A 276 -23.98 6.25 -1.68
C THR A 276 -23.80 6.00 -3.18
N SER A 277 -23.77 7.06 -3.97
CA SER A 277 -23.59 7.00 -5.43
C SER A 277 -24.68 6.22 -6.13
N MET A 278 -25.93 6.37 -5.69
CA MET A 278 -27.10 5.79 -6.34
C MET A 278 -27.55 6.65 -7.52
N TYR A 279 -27.90 5.99 -8.61
CA TYR A 279 -28.59 6.63 -9.73
C TYR A 279 -30.08 6.23 -9.68
N LEU A 280 -30.95 7.22 -9.64
CA LEU A 280 -32.38 7.03 -9.79
C LEU A 280 -32.72 7.35 -11.25
N PHE A 281 -33.34 6.40 -11.95
CA PHE A 281 -33.80 6.55 -13.34
C PHE A 281 -35.29 6.89 -13.37
#